data_b7052838561344ec1dc75462fdefc3d7
#
_entry.id   b7052838561344ec1dc75462fdefc3d7
#
_cell.length_a   1.000
_cell.length_b   1.000
_cell.length_c   1.000
_cell.angle_alpha   90.00
_cell.angle_beta   90.00
_cell.angle_gamma   90.00
#
_symmetry.space_group_name_H-M   'P 1'
#
loop_
_entity.id
_entity.type
_entity.pdbx_description
1 polymer ?
#
loop_
_entity_poly.entity_id
_entity_poly.type
_entity_poly.pdbx_seq_one_letter_code
_entity_poly.pdbx_strand_id
1 'polypeptide(L)'
;MAGESALLYVSAVNDEQCITVSGCPDILSSFIATLPETVSVSEASVSALYHSPIHNGRVREEVLEDLWRRKIRFPTYDDIICPIRSTFTGEILGANDSESLVHSIVDMILIQRVNWDKVTSIVAESIPNNETAHLVNIGPGSGLMRCMEKAFRKGGLVTHNVVFDDTKEATILESPSPEECVAVVGMAVNMPGAPSSSKLWEVLEEGVNTVAEVQSSFWMRD
;
A
#
# COMPACT_ATOMS: atom_id res chain seq x y z
N MET A 1 -3.55 3.51 -35.29
CA MET A 1 -2.67 3.27 -34.13
C MET A 1 -2.31 4.63 -33.59
N ALA A 2 -3.03 5.09 -32.56
CA ALA A 2 -2.66 6.31 -31.83
C ALA A 2 -1.35 5.99 -31.12
N GLY A 3 -0.33 6.83 -31.32
CA GLY A 3 0.99 6.63 -30.74
C GLY A 3 0.91 6.43 -29.25
N GLU A 4 1.47 5.33 -28.76
CA GLU A 4 1.79 5.17 -27.34
C GLU A 4 2.70 6.33 -26.98
N SER A 5 2.12 7.36 -26.38
CA SER A 5 2.88 8.46 -25.80
C SER A 5 3.86 7.84 -24.83
N ALA A 6 5.13 8.15 -25.04
CA ALA A 6 6.20 7.75 -24.16
C ALA A 6 5.82 8.06 -22.70
N LEU A 7 5.46 7.02 -21.97
CA LEU A 7 5.01 7.20 -20.59
C LEU A 7 6.21 7.16 -19.66
N LEU A 8 6.51 8.29 -19.04
CA LEU A 8 7.39 8.41 -17.89
C LEU A 8 6.73 9.32 -16.88
N TYR A 9 6.58 8.86 -15.64
CA TYR A 9 5.89 9.62 -14.59
C TYR A 9 6.45 9.33 -13.21
N VAL A 10 6.28 10.27 -12.29
CA VAL A 10 6.59 10.07 -10.89
C VAL A 10 5.41 9.33 -10.23
N SER A 11 5.62 8.09 -9.83
CA SER A 11 4.62 7.26 -9.16
C SER A 11 4.60 7.47 -7.65
N ALA A 12 5.75 7.80 -7.04
CA ALA A 12 5.79 8.12 -5.61
C ALA A 12 6.84 9.19 -5.30
N VAL A 13 6.52 10.03 -4.33
CA VAL A 13 7.46 10.90 -3.61
C VAL A 13 7.63 10.29 -2.22
N ASN A 14 8.78 9.68 -1.97
CA ASN A 14 9.03 8.93 -0.74
C ASN A 14 9.54 9.85 0.39
N ASP A 15 10.43 10.77 0.06
CA ASP A 15 10.88 11.85 0.92
C ASP A 15 11.44 13.03 0.08
N GLU A 16 12.01 14.05 0.73
CA GLU A 16 12.56 15.25 0.07
C GLU A 16 13.65 14.96 -0.97
N GLN A 17 14.28 13.78 -0.92
CA GLN A 17 15.41 13.41 -1.76
C GLN A 17 15.19 12.11 -2.55
N CYS A 18 14.04 11.46 -2.37
CA CYS A 18 13.76 10.17 -2.95
C CYS A 18 12.40 10.14 -3.64
N ILE A 19 12.43 9.86 -4.94
CA ILE A 19 11.22 9.66 -5.75
C ILE A 19 11.27 8.30 -6.45
N THR A 20 10.11 7.76 -6.76
CA THR A 20 9.96 6.60 -7.63
C THR A 20 9.45 7.08 -8.98
N VAL A 21 10.16 6.73 -10.03
CA VAL A 21 9.79 7.02 -11.42
C VAL A 21 9.39 5.70 -12.08
N SER A 22 8.27 5.72 -12.77
CA SER A 22 7.74 4.57 -13.50
C SER A 22 7.53 4.91 -14.97
N GLY A 23 7.65 3.92 -15.83
CA GLY A 23 7.47 4.12 -17.27
C GLY A 23 7.76 2.90 -18.08
N CYS A 24 7.72 3.03 -19.41
CA CYS A 24 8.15 1.98 -20.32
C CYS A 24 9.64 1.69 -20.14
N PRO A 25 10.07 0.41 -20.15
CA PRO A 25 11.47 0.03 -19.86
C PRO A 25 12.51 0.78 -20.68
N ASP A 26 12.31 0.91 -21.99
CA ASP A 26 13.26 1.60 -22.89
C ASP A 26 13.39 3.09 -22.57
N ILE A 27 12.27 3.74 -22.23
CA ILE A 27 12.23 5.15 -21.88
C ILE A 27 12.87 5.37 -20.53
N LEU A 28 12.58 4.48 -19.57
CA LEU A 28 13.14 4.53 -18.24
C LEU A 28 14.68 4.35 -18.30
N SER A 29 15.15 3.37 -19.08
CA SER A 29 16.58 3.16 -19.32
C SER A 29 17.26 4.38 -19.95
N SER A 30 16.61 4.98 -20.94
CA SER A 30 17.11 6.21 -21.59
C SER A 30 17.15 7.38 -20.61
N PHE A 31 16.13 7.53 -19.77
CA PHE A 31 16.09 8.56 -18.73
C PHE A 31 17.20 8.34 -17.70
N ILE A 32 17.38 7.13 -17.21
CA ILE A 32 18.44 6.80 -16.23
C ILE A 32 19.81 7.17 -16.79
N ALA A 33 20.07 6.91 -18.08
CA ALA A 33 21.34 7.24 -18.74
C ALA A 33 21.61 8.77 -18.80
N THR A 34 20.60 9.62 -18.60
CA THR A 34 20.76 11.08 -18.56
C THR A 34 21.04 11.64 -17.16
N LEU A 35 20.88 10.80 -16.12
CA LEU A 35 21.07 11.25 -14.75
C LEU A 35 22.55 11.45 -14.43
N PRO A 36 22.90 12.46 -13.63
CA PRO A 36 24.27 12.66 -13.17
C PRO A 36 24.68 11.52 -12.21
N GLU A 37 25.98 11.19 -12.18
CA GLU A 37 26.55 10.14 -11.31
C GLU A 37 26.28 10.35 -9.82
N THR A 38 25.93 11.56 -9.41
CA THR A 38 25.56 11.89 -8.02
C THR A 38 24.18 11.36 -7.62
N VAL A 39 23.36 10.95 -8.59
CA VAL A 39 22.03 10.37 -8.34
C VAL A 39 22.14 8.87 -8.19
N SER A 40 21.81 8.37 -7.01
CA SER A 40 21.72 6.94 -6.77
C SER A 40 20.41 6.38 -7.34
N VAL A 41 20.51 5.34 -8.15
CA VAL A 41 19.37 4.68 -8.78
C VAL A 41 19.27 3.25 -8.27
N SER A 42 18.08 2.83 -7.91
CA SER A 42 17.77 1.43 -7.56
C SER A 42 16.49 0.99 -8.25
N GLU A 43 16.43 -0.25 -8.67
CA GLU A 43 15.24 -0.84 -9.27
C GLU A 43 14.27 -1.31 -8.18
N ALA A 44 12.98 -0.98 -8.34
CA ALA A 44 11.92 -1.54 -7.53
C ALA A 44 11.40 -2.82 -8.20
N SER A 45 11.30 -3.91 -7.43
CA SER A 45 10.81 -5.21 -7.92
C SER A 45 9.28 -5.19 -8.16
N VAL A 46 8.82 -4.26 -9.01
CA VAL A 46 7.40 -4.08 -9.36
C VAL A 46 7.26 -4.14 -10.87
N SER A 47 6.51 -5.11 -11.36
CA SER A 47 6.31 -5.35 -12.79
C SER A 47 5.02 -4.73 -13.37
N ALA A 48 4.24 -4.01 -12.57
CA ALA A 48 3.00 -3.39 -12.99
C ALA A 48 3.03 -1.87 -12.79
N LEU A 49 2.24 -1.17 -13.61
CA LEU A 49 2.10 0.29 -13.53
C LEU A 49 1.04 0.65 -12.49
N TYR A 50 1.47 0.87 -11.26
CA TYR A 50 0.65 1.44 -10.19
C TYR A 50 0.82 2.96 -10.12
N HIS A 51 -0.13 3.64 -9.50
CA HIS A 51 -0.11 5.09 -9.30
C HIS A 51 0.10 5.85 -10.61
N SER A 52 -0.55 5.38 -11.67
CA SER A 52 -0.32 5.80 -13.04
C SER A 52 -1.48 6.62 -13.60
N PRO A 53 -1.20 7.80 -14.18
CA PRO A 53 -2.24 8.62 -14.79
C PRO A 53 -2.94 7.95 -15.98
N ILE A 54 -2.34 6.92 -16.60
CA ILE A 54 -2.97 6.21 -17.72
C ILE A 54 -4.12 5.29 -17.28
N HIS A 55 -4.20 4.94 -15.99
CA HIS A 55 -5.27 4.13 -15.44
C HIS A 55 -6.54 4.93 -15.15
N ASN A 56 -6.49 6.24 -15.33
CA ASN A 56 -7.67 7.08 -15.20
C ASN A 56 -8.71 6.70 -16.28
N GLY A 57 -9.96 6.62 -15.88
CA GLY A 57 -11.05 6.20 -16.76
C GLY A 57 -11.15 4.69 -16.89
N ARG A 58 -10.76 4.13 -18.04
CA ARG A 58 -11.10 2.75 -18.40
C ARG A 58 -10.65 1.70 -17.37
N VAL A 59 -9.38 1.70 -16.98
CA VAL A 59 -8.86 0.67 -16.05
C VAL A 59 -9.51 0.79 -14.66
N ARG A 60 -9.72 2.01 -14.20
CA ARG A 60 -10.44 2.30 -12.96
C ARG A 60 -11.85 1.69 -12.98
N GLU A 61 -12.61 1.97 -14.05
CA GLU A 61 -13.97 1.47 -14.19
C GLU A 61 -14.00 -0.07 -14.31
N GLU A 62 -13.10 -0.67 -15.07
CA GLU A 62 -12.99 -2.14 -15.17
C GLU A 62 -12.74 -2.79 -13.80
N VAL A 63 -11.91 -2.18 -12.95
CA VAL A 63 -11.66 -2.70 -11.58
C VAL A 63 -12.90 -2.55 -10.72
N LEU A 64 -13.57 -1.39 -10.75
CA LEU A 64 -14.79 -1.17 -9.98
C LEU A 64 -15.92 -2.10 -10.41
N GLU A 65 -16.09 -2.31 -11.72
CA GLU A 65 -17.05 -3.28 -12.27
C GLU A 65 -16.73 -4.72 -11.85
N ASP A 66 -15.45 -5.11 -11.83
CA ASP A 66 -15.04 -6.45 -11.38
C ASP A 66 -15.32 -6.66 -9.89
N LEU A 67 -15.02 -5.67 -9.04
CA LEU A 67 -15.36 -5.71 -7.63
C LEU A 67 -16.85 -5.88 -7.41
N TRP A 68 -17.66 -5.14 -8.16
CA TRP A 68 -19.12 -5.25 -8.11
C TRP A 68 -19.63 -6.62 -8.59
N ARG A 69 -19.13 -7.10 -9.74
CA ARG A 69 -19.47 -8.40 -10.33
C ARG A 69 -19.16 -9.55 -9.37
N ARG A 70 -18.01 -9.47 -8.68
CA ARG A 70 -17.57 -10.46 -7.68
C ARG A 70 -18.26 -10.28 -6.33
N LYS A 71 -19.13 -9.29 -6.19
CA LYS A 71 -19.84 -8.95 -4.94
C LYS A 71 -18.89 -8.70 -3.77
N ILE A 72 -17.71 -8.14 -4.03
CA ILE A 72 -16.77 -7.74 -2.99
C ILE A 72 -17.35 -6.49 -2.33
N ARG A 73 -17.60 -6.57 -1.02
CA ARG A 73 -18.11 -5.45 -0.24
C ARG A 73 -16.99 -4.82 0.55
N PHE A 74 -16.86 -3.52 0.37
CA PHE A 74 -15.99 -2.71 1.21
C PHE A 74 -16.81 -2.08 2.34
N PRO A 75 -16.17 -1.76 3.49
CA PRO A 75 -16.80 -0.94 4.50
C PRO A 75 -17.13 0.45 3.93
N THR A 76 -18.07 1.11 4.57
CA THR A 76 -18.35 2.54 4.33
C THR A 76 -17.46 3.41 5.21
N TYR A 77 -17.47 4.71 5.00
CA TYR A 77 -16.76 5.63 5.89
C TYR A 77 -17.22 5.54 7.35
N ASP A 78 -18.51 5.25 7.58
CA ASP A 78 -19.09 5.11 8.91
C ASP A 78 -18.62 3.84 9.66
N ASP A 79 -18.13 2.85 8.91
CA ASP A 79 -17.60 1.61 9.48
C ASP A 79 -16.12 1.74 9.93
N ILE A 80 -15.47 2.87 9.59
CA ILE A 80 -14.05 3.08 9.87
C ILE A 80 -13.88 3.50 11.34
N ILE A 81 -13.20 2.67 12.12
CA ILE A 81 -12.93 2.90 13.53
C ILE A 81 -11.61 3.66 13.80
N CYS A 82 -10.72 3.73 12.82
CA CYS A 82 -9.48 4.48 12.92
C CYS A 82 -9.29 5.36 11.67
N PRO A 83 -8.69 6.56 11.80
CA PRO A 83 -8.49 7.45 10.66
C PRO A 83 -7.65 6.79 9.56
N ILE A 84 -8.18 6.79 8.33
CA ILE A 84 -7.44 6.41 7.12
C ILE A 84 -7.07 7.70 6.40
N ARG A 85 -5.82 7.83 5.97
CA ARG A 85 -5.35 8.99 5.25
C ARG A 85 -5.13 8.69 3.77
N SER A 86 -5.44 9.67 2.93
CA SER A 86 -5.09 9.63 1.52
C SER A 86 -3.57 9.59 1.35
N THR A 87 -3.08 8.63 0.59
CA THR A 87 -1.65 8.54 0.24
C THR A 87 -1.21 9.65 -0.72
N PHE A 88 -2.15 10.38 -1.32
CA PHE A 88 -1.89 11.49 -2.22
C PHE A 88 -1.91 12.85 -1.51
N THR A 89 -2.96 13.11 -0.70
CA THR A 89 -3.14 14.42 -0.05
C THR A 89 -2.63 14.46 1.38
N GLY A 90 -2.56 13.31 2.08
CA GLY A 90 -2.29 13.20 3.51
C GLY A 90 -3.48 13.50 4.40
N GLU A 91 -4.60 13.93 3.83
CA GLU A 91 -5.83 14.24 4.57
C GLU A 91 -6.56 12.97 5.00
N ILE A 92 -7.34 13.07 6.08
CA ILE A 92 -8.18 11.98 6.54
C ILE A 92 -9.34 11.82 5.56
N LEU A 93 -9.55 10.59 5.08
CA LEU A 93 -10.70 10.24 4.27
C LEU A 93 -11.96 10.24 5.15
N GLY A 94 -13.05 10.77 4.65
CA GLY A 94 -14.28 10.93 5.43
C GLY A 94 -15.55 10.93 4.59
N ALA A 95 -16.69 10.86 5.30
CA ALA A 95 -18.02 10.81 4.70
C ALA A 95 -18.39 12.07 3.88
N ASN A 96 -17.62 13.15 3.99
CA ASN A 96 -17.81 14.37 3.19
C ASN A 96 -17.15 14.28 1.81
N ASP A 97 -16.35 13.23 1.54
CA ASP A 97 -15.79 12.98 0.24
C ASP A 97 -16.93 12.63 -0.73
N SER A 98 -16.89 13.19 -1.92
CA SER A 98 -17.92 13.00 -2.94
C SER A 98 -18.00 11.56 -3.48
N GLU A 99 -16.98 10.78 -3.23
CA GLU A 99 -16.85 9.40 -3.68
C GLU A 99 -16.91 8.41 -2.50
N SER A 100 -17.33 7.18 -2.79
CA SER A 100 -17.32 6.12 -1.78
C SER A 100 -15.90 5.71 -1.44
N LEU A 101 -15.69 5.13 -0.24
CA LEU A 101 -14.39 4.67 0.23
C LEU A 101 -13.68 3.74 -0.78
N VAL A 102 -14.42 2.84 -1.43
CA VAL A 102 -13.84 1.94 -2.44
C VAL A 102 -13.28 2.69 -3.64
N HIS A 103 -13.95 3.74 -4.11
CA HIS A 103 -13.44 4.58 -5.19
C HIS A 103 -12.16 5.29 -4.78
N SER A 104 -12.14 5.89 -3.60
CA SER A 104 -10.93 6.53 -3.06
C SER A 104 -9.74 5.56 -2.93
N ILE A 105 -10.00 4.32 -2.47
CA ILE A 105 -8.96 3.29 -2.38
C ILE A 105 -8.44 2.87 -3.76
N VAL A 106 -9.35 2.64 -4.72
CA VAL A 106 -8.97 2.27 -6.09
C VAL A 106 -8.15 3.39 -6.73
N ASP A 107 -8.55 4.63 -6.54
CA ASP A 107 -7.82 5.80 -7.06
C ASP A 107 -6.43 5.94 -6.45
N MET A 108 -6.30 5.75 -5.14
CA MET A 108 -5.01 5.77 -4.45
C MET A 108 -4.05 4.69 -4.95
N ILE A 109 -4.56 3.51 -5.32
CA ILE A 109 -3.73 2.40 -5.79
C ILE A 109 -3.37 2.55 -7.27
N LEU A 110 -4.34 2.88 -8.12
CA LEU A 110 -4.16 2.82 -9.56
C LEU A 110 -3.71 4.12 -10.18
N ILE A 111 -4.27 5.25 -9.72
CA ILE A 111 -4.21 6.52 -10.45
C ILE A 111 -3.34 7.55 -9.74
N GLN A 112 -3.59 7.74 -8.45
CA GLN A 112 -3.01 8.85 -7.71
C GLN A 112 -1.56 8.53 -7.33
N ARG A 113 -0.67 9.50 -7.60
CA ARG A 113 0.71 9.43 -7.14
C ARG A 113 0.76 9.36 -5.61
N VAL A 114 1.57 8.47 -5.09
CA VAL A 114 1.87 8.46 -3.66
C VAL A 114 2.71 9.70 -3.30
N ASN A 115 2.33 10.40 -2.26
CA ASN A 115 3.09 11.51 -1.71
C ASN A 115 3.38 11.24 -0.22
N TRP A 116 4.27 10.27 0.01
CA TRP A 116 4.57 9.79 1.35
C TRP A 116 5.22 10.87 2.22
N ASP A 117 6.05 11.72 1.62
CA ASP A 117 6.64 12.88 2.30
C ASP A 117 5.57 13.82 2.89
N LYS A 118 4.56 14.15 2.08
CA LYS A 118 3.43 14.97 2.55
C LYS A 118 2.60 14.28 3.63
N VAL A 119 2.30 12.99 3.44
CA VAL A 119 1.54 12.20 4.42
C VAL A 119 2.24 12.20 5.77
N THR A 120 3.53 11.88 5.79
CA THR A 120 4.31 11.80 7.03
C THR A 120 4.46 13.15 7.71
N SER A 121 4.60 14.24 6.94
CA SER A 121 4.66 15.61 7.48
C SER A 121 3.34 16.00 8.16
N ILE A 122 2.20 15.79 7.49
CA ILE A 122 0.88 16.09 8.06
C ILE A 122 0.60 15.25 9.32
N VAL A 123 0.98 13.97 9.31
CA VAL A 123 0.83 13.12 10.49
C VAL A 123 1.71 13.62 11.62
N ALA A 124 2.98 13.96 11.37
CA ALA A 124 3.87 14.50 12.38
C ALA A 124 3.32 15.80 12.99
N GLU A 125 2.81 16.71 12.17
CA GLU A 125 2.20 17.97 12.63
C GLU A 125 0.92 17.77 13.45
N SER A 126 0.23 16.64 13.25
CA SER A 126 -1.00 16.34 14.00
C SER A 126 -0.76 15.77 15.40
N ILE A 127 0.48 15.41 15.74
CA ILE A 127 0.85 14.84 17.02
C ILE A 127 1.41 15.94 17.94
N PRO A 128 0.90 16.11 19.17
CA PRO A 128 1.45 17.06 20.12
C PRO A 128 2.94 16.77 20.43
N ASN A 129 3.76 17.82 20.51
CA ASN A 129 5.22 17.69 20.68
C ASN A 129 5.66 17.00 21.99
N ASN A 130 4.77 16.81 22.94
CA ASN A 130 5.02 16.15 24.22
C ASN A 130 4.57 14.68 24.24
N GLU A 131 4.07 14.19 23.13
CA GLU A 131 3.62 12.79 22.98
C GLU A 131 4.68 11.94 22.30
N THR A 132 4.63 10.65 22.61
CA THR A 132 5.46 9.62 21.96
C THR A 132 4.65 8.96 20.85
N ALA A 133 5.21 8.91 19.65
CA ALA A 133 4.59 8.25 18.53
C ALA A 133 5.02 6.77 18.45
N HIS A 134 4.04 5.87 18.43
CA HIS A 134 4.28 4.45 18.21
C HIS A 134 4.08 4.13 16.73
N LEU A 135 5.17 3.78 16.04
CA LEU A 135 5.14 3.40 14.63
C LEU A 135 5.03 1.88 14.53
N VAL A 136 3.93 1.41 13.97
CA VAL A 136 3.69 -0.02 13.78
C VAL A 136 3.79 -0.35 12.30
N ASN A 137 4.78 -1.16 11.92
CA ASN A 137 4.94 -1.66 10.57
C ASN A 137 4.32 -3.05 10.47
N ILE A 138 3.31 -3.18 9.61
CA ILE A 138 2.63 -4.46 9.34
C ILE A 138 2.89 -4.82 7.88
N GLY A 139 3.64 -5.89 7.66
CA GLY A 139 3.97 -6.38 6.33
C GLY A 139 5.47 -6.35 6.02
N PRO A 140 5.87 -6.81 4.83
CA PRO A 140 7.26 -7.00 4.48
C PRO A 140 8.00 -5.67 4.30
N GLY A 141 9.23 -5.64 4.78
CA GLY A 141 10.12 -4.49 4.67
C GLY A 141 9.82 -3.35 5.65
N SER A 142 10.77 -2.47 5.85
CA SER A 142 10.69 -1.34 6.79
C SER A 142 10.91 0.03 6.13
N GLY A 143 10.84 0.08 4.80
CA GLY A 143 11.15 1.30 4.05
C GLY A 143 10.25 2.48 4.41
N LEU A 144 8.94 2.28 4.39
CA LEU A 144 7.95 3.32 4.71
C LEU A 144 8.04 3.77 6.17
N MET A 145 8.26 2.83 7.09
CA MET A 145 8.44 3.15 8.51
C MET A 145 9.67 4.03 8.74
N ARG A 146 10.79 3.75 8.04
CA ARG A 146 12.01 4.58 8.14
C ARG A 146 11.80 6.00 7.62
N CYS A 147 11.04 6.16 6.54
CA CYS A 147 10.66 7.49 6.04
C CYS A 147 9.82 8.25 7.08
N MET A 148 8.85 7.58 7.70
CA MET A 148 8.01 8.15 8.74
C MET A 148 8.81 8.52 9.99
N GLU A 149 9.69 7.64 10.45
CA GLU A 149 10.58 7.90 11.58
C GLU A 149 11.48 9.13 11.33
N LYS A 150 12.04 9.24 10.12
CA LYS A 150 12.85 10.41 9.72
C LYS A 150 12.04 11.72 9.78
N ALA A 151 10.80 11.70 9.27
CA ALA A 151 9.92 12.86 9.31
C ALA A 151 9.54 13.25 10.74
N PHE A 152 9.22 12.26 11.58
CA PHE A 152 8.86 12.48 12.99
C PHE A 152 10.01 13.04 13.80
N ARG A 153 11.23 12.49 13.65
CA ARG A 153 12.43 13.03 14.28
C ARG A 153 12.72 14.48 13.86
N LYS A 154 12.51 14.80 12.57
CA LYS A 154 12.62 16.16 12.05
C LYS A 154 11.61 17.11 12.73
N GLY A 155 10.40 16.61 13.02
CA GLY A 155 9.37 17.30 13.80
C GLY A 155 9.62 17.32 15.32
N GLY A 156 10.72 16.72 15.81
CA GLY A 156 11.05 16.69 17.25
C GLY A 156 10.27 15.64 18.06
N LEU A 157 9.56 14.72 17.39
CA LEU A 157 8.80 13.66 18.05
C LEU A 157 9.69 12.49 18.46
N VAL A 158 9.41 11.93 19.64
CA VAL A 158 9.97 10.65 20.07
C VAL A 158 9.19 9.51 19.40
N THR A 159 9.91 8.54 18.86
CA THR A 159 9.29 7.41 18.16
C THR A 159 9.68 6.07 18.78
N HIS A 160 8.71 5.19 18.94
CA HIS A 160 8.91 3.78 19.22
C HIS A 160 8.46 2.96 18.02
N ASN A 161 9.32 2.06 17.56
CA ASN A 161 9.07 1.28 16.34
C ASN A 161 8.74 -0.17 16.70
N VAL A 162 7.63 -0.66 16.15
CA VAL A 162 7.22 -2.06 16.25
C VAL A 162 7.13 -2.63 14.83
N VAL A 163 7.86 -3.70 14.55
CA VAL A 163 7.86 -4.35 13.22
C VAL A 163 7.25 -5.73 13.37
N PHE A 164 6.15 -5.98 12.67
CA PHE A 164 5.61 -7.30 12.45
C PHE A 164 6.06 -7.78 11.07
N ASP A 165 7.11 -8.60 11.04
CA ASP A 165 7.66 -9.20 9.84
C ASP A 165 7.54 -10.73 9.96
N ASP A 166 6.71 -11.33 9.13
CA ASP A 166 6.46 -12.78 9.12
C ASP A 166 7.70 -13.62 8.76
N THR A 167 8.77 -12.96 8.27
CA THR A 167 10.02 -13.63 7.89
C THR A 167 11.03 -13.76 9.03
N LYS A 168 10.78 -13.11 10.17
CA LYS A 168 11.62 -13.19 11.37
C LYS A 168 10.72 -13.43 12.57
N GLU A 169 11.11 -14.40 13.41
CA GLU A 169 10.54 -14.50 14.76
C GLU A 169 10.53 -13.11 15.39
N ALA A 170 9.35 -12.69 15.84
CA ALA A 170 9.19 -11.37 16.44
C ALA A 170 10.19 -11.21 17.57
N THR A 171 11.27 -10.52 17.29
CA THR A 171 12.22 -10.12 18.35
C THR A 171 11.51 -9.01 19.11
N ILE A 172 10.76 -9.40 20.13
CA ILE A 172 10.17 -8.50 21.10
C ILE A 172 11.34 -7.90 21.88
N LEU A 173 11.78 -6.74 21.43
CA LEU A 173 12.69 -5.92 22.20
C LEU A 173 11.85 -5.25 23.29
N GLU A 174 11.96 -5.80 24.50
CA GLU A 174 11.26 -5.43 25.73
C GLU A 174 9.75 -5.72 25.71
N SER A 175 9.30 -6.53 26.65
CA SER A 175 7.87 -6.83 26.81
C SER A 175 7.12 -5.53 27.12
N PRO A 176 6.18 -5.09 26.27
CA PRO A 176 5.36 -3.93 26.60
C PRO A 176 4.60 -4.21 27.88
N SER A 177 4.35 -3.16 28.67
CA SER A 177 3.49 -3.30 29.84
C SER A 177 2.10 -3.79 29.41
N PRO A 178 1.32 -4.46 30.28
CA PRO A 178 -0.01 -4.96 29.91
C PRO A 178 -0.95 -3.88 29.35
N GLU A 179 -0.65 -2.61 29.58
CA GLU A 179 -1.42 -1.45 29.10
C GLU A 179 -1.05 -1.05 27.67
N GLU A 180 0.05 -1.59 27.10
CA GLU A 180 0.57 -1.28 25.76
C GLU A 180 0.33 -2.40 24.73
N CYS A 181 -0.48 -3.39 25.07
CA CYS A 181 -0.75 -4.52 24.18
C CYS A 181 -1.62 -4.10 22.99
N VAL A 182 -1.17 -4.40 21.77
CA VAL A 182 -1.99 -4.27 20.55
C VAL A 182 -2.81 -5.55 20.36
N ALA A 183 -4.12 -5.40 20.20
CA ALA A 183 -5.01 -6.51 19.89
C ALA A 183 -5.28 -6.59 18.38
N VAL A 184 -5.13 -7.78 17.79
CA VAL A 184 -5.64 -8.06 16.44
C VAL A 184 -7.14 -8.26 16.54
N VAL A 185 -7.93 -7.31 16.06
CA VAL A 185 -9.39 -7.31 16.16
C VAL A 185 -10.09 -7.94 14.96
N GLY A 186 -9.35 -8.33 13.92
CA GLY A 186 -9.94 -9.03 12.77
C GLY A 186 -8.88 -9.58 11.82
N MET A 187 -9.20 -10.71 11.23
CA MET A 187 -8.42 -11.34 10.17
C MET A 187 -9.38 -11.87 9.12
N ALA A 188 -9.14 -11.56 7.84
CA ALA A 188 -9.94 -12.08 6.74
C ALA A 188 -9.03 -12.75 5.71
N VAL A 189 -9.44 -13.91 5.23
CA VAL A 189 -8.73 -14.69 4.22
C VAL A 189 -9.72 -15.17 3.17
N ASN A 190 -9.34 -15.10 1.91
CA ASN A 190 -10.04 -15.73 0.80
C ASN A 190 -9.02 -16.26 -0.19
N MET A 191 -8.55 -17.48 0.05
CA MET A 191 -7.56 -18.16 -0.78
C MET A 191 -8.15 -19.44 -1.39
N PRO A 192 -7.55 -20.01 -2.44
CA PRO A 192 -7.97 -21.30 -2.97
C PRO A 192 -8.02 -22.39 -1.87
N GLY A 193 -9.17 -23.01 -1.69
CA GLY A 193 -9.40 -23.99 -0.63
C GLY A 193 -9.62 -23.42 0.78
N ALA A 194 -9.43 -22.09 0.97
CA ALA A 194 -9.51 -21.43 2.26
C ALA A 194 -10.34 -20.14 2.21
N PRO A 195 -11.67 -20.22 2.19
CA PRO A 195 -12.58 -19.06 2.14
C PRO A 195 -12.71 -18.31 3.48
N SER A 196 -12.01 -18.74 4.51
CA SER A 196 -11.99 -18.11 5.83
C SER A 196 -10.66 -18.37 6.53
N SER A 197 -10.35 -17.59 7.57
CA SER A 197 -9.14 -17.76 8.38
C SER A 197 -9.09 -19.13 9.05
N SER A 198 -10.22 -19.64 9.56
CA SER A 198 -10.29 -20.99 10.15
C SER A 198 -9.99 -22.08 9.12
N LYS A 199 -10.51 -21.92 7.90
CA LYS A 199 -10.24 -22.89 6.82
C LYS A 199 -8.82 -22.81 6.30
N LEU A 200 -8.21 -21.62 6.31
CA LEU A 200 -6.78 -21.48 6.01
C LEU A 200 -5.94 -22.26 7.01
N TRP A 201 -6.28 -22.16 8.29
CA TRP A 201 -5.55 -22.88 9.34
C TRP A 201 -5.63 -24.40 9.15
N GLU A 202 -6.83 -24.93 8.88
CA GLU A 202 -6.99 -26.36 8.56
C GLU A 202 -6.15 -26.80 7.35
N VAL A 203 -6.16 -26.01 6.25
CA VAL A 203 -5.36 -26.27 5.05
C VAL A 203 -3.87 -26.31 5.36
N LEU A 204 -3.39 -25.43 6.25
CA LEU A 204 -1.98 -25.37 6.66
C LEU A 204 -1.61 -26.54 7.58
N GLU A 205 -2.45 -26.87 8.56
CA GLU A 205 -2.21 -27.99 9.49
C GLU A 205 -2.23 -29.35 8.76
N GLU A 206 -3.14 -29.52 7.81
CA GLU A 206 -3.27 -30.74 7.02
C GLU A 206 -2.26 -30.83 5.87
N GLY A 207 -1.51 -29.77 5.60
CA GLY A 207 -0.54 -29.69 4.49
C GLY A 207 -1.20 -29.85 3.12
N VAL A 208 -2.45 -29.41 2.96
CA VAL A 208 -3.22 -29.58 1.72
C VAL A 208 -2.66 -28.72 0.60
N ASN A 209 -2.30 -29.33 -0.51
CA ASN A 209 -1.94 -28.60 -1.72
C ASN A 209 -3.19 -28.07 -2.41
N THR A 210 -3.40 -26.76 -2.38
CA THR A 210 -4.54 -26.08 -3.01
C THR A 210 -4.28 -25.62 -4.44
N VAL A 211 -3.09 -25.87 -4.98
CA VAL A 211 -2.78 -25.57 -6.38
C VAL A 211 -3.44 -26.60 -7.27
N ALA A 212 -4.32 -26.17 -8.16
CA ALA A 212 -5.00 -27.02 -9.13
C ALA A 212 -4.71 -26.54 -10.56
N GLU A 213 -4.67 -27.48 -11.49
CA GLU A 213 -4.57 -27.19 -12.91
C GLU A 213 -5.84 -26.46 -13.39
N VAL A 214 -5.67 -25.31 -14.04
CA VAL A 214 -6.79 -24.55 -14.61
C VAL A 214 -7.31 -25.29 -15.82
N GLN A 215 -8.54 -25.75 -15.76
CA GLN A 215 -9.17 -26.43 -16.91
C GLN A 215 -9.27 -25.46 -18.09
N SER A 216 -8.91 -25.93 -19.29
CA SER A 216 -8.89 -25.13 -20.53
C SER A 216 -10.26 -24.50 -20.89
N SER A 217 -11.37 -25.06 -20.42
CA SER A 217 -12.71 -24.51 -20.53
C SER A 217 -12.93 -23.17 -19.81
N PHE A 218 -12.02 -22.77 -18.91
CA PHE A 218 -12.12 -21.50 -18.21
C PHE A 218 -11.72 -20.30 -19.10
N TRP A 219 -10.93 -20.52 -20.14
CA TRP A 219 -10.40 -19.50 -21.04
C TRP A 219 -11.23 -19.29 -22.31
N MET A 220 -12.24 -20.15 -22.54
CA MET A 220 -13.14 -20.04 -23.69
C MET A 220 -14.52 -19.54 -23.23
N ARG A 221 -14.61 -18.26 -22.92
CA ARG A 221 -15.88 -17.53 -22.96
C ARG A 221 -15.69 -16.39 -23.93
N ASP A 222 -16.33 -16.60 -25.09
CA ASP A 222 -16.54 -15.60 -26.15
C ASP A 222 -17.21 -14.35 -25.57
#